data_4cb50bcdf558d62ebb0d473ac2dd6f4a
#
_entry.id   4cb50bcdf558d62ebb0d473ac2dd6f4a
#
_cell.length_a   1.000
_cell.length_b   1.000
_cell.length_c   1.000
_cell.angle_alpha   90.00
_cell.angle_beta   90.00
_cell.angle_gamma   90.00
#
_symmetry.space_group_name_H-M   'P 1'
#
loop_
_entity.id
_entity.type
_entity.pdbx_description
1 polymer ?
#
loop_
_entity_poly.entity_id
_entity_poly.type
_entity_poly.pdbx_seq_one_letter_code
_entity_poly.pdbx_strand_id
1 'polypeptide(L)'
;LSRVFFIVDEAQNLTPHEVKTIITRAGEGTKMIFTGDIQQIDSPYLDTKSNGLTYLADRMKGQDIFAHVHLVKGERSYLADLASNLL
;
A
#
# COMPACT_ATOMS: atom_id res chain seq x y z
N LEU A 1 13.72 -8.85 -10.40
CA LEU A 1 13.51 -7.46 -10.82
C LEU A 1 14.69 -6.61 -10.38
N SER A 2 15.27 -5.88 -11.30
CA SER A 2 16.47 -5.09 -11.06
C SER A 2 16.31 -3.73 -11.72
N ARG A 3 16.59 -2.64 -10.98
CA ARG A 3 16.50 -1.25 -11.46
C ARG A 3 15.11 -0.92 -12.01
N VAL A 4 14.08 -1.40 -11.33
CA VAL A 4 12.70 -1.21 -11.72
C VAL A 4 12.00 -0.33 -10.70
N PHE A 5 11.11 0.52 -11.17
CA PHE A 5 10.20 1.28 -10.33
C PHE A 5 8.87 0.53 -10.32
N PHE A 6 8.45 0.09 -9.16
CA PHE A 6 7.32 -0.83 -9.02
C PHE A 6 6.29 -0.25 -8.06
N ILE A 7 5.05 -0.14 -8.49
CA ILE A 7 3.95 0.37 -7.66
C ILE A 7 2.99 -0.77 -7.38
N VAL A 8 2.70 -0.99 -6.09
CA VAL A 8 1.71 -1.97 -5.63
C VAL A 8 0.54 -1.19 -5.05
N ASP A 9 -0.54 -1.10 -5.80
CA ASP A 9 -1.73 -0.38 -5.38
C ASP A 9 -2.68 -1.31 -4.62
N GLU A 10 -3.56 -0.74 -3.82
CA GLU A 10 -4.54 -1.47 -3.03
C GLU A 10 -3.91 -2.50 -2.10
N ALA A 11 -2.74 -2.18 -1.53
CA ALA A 11 -1.95 -3.11 -0.73
C ALA A 11 -2.62 -3.51 0.59
N GLN A 12 -3.65 -2.77 1.02
CA GLN A 12 -4.44 -3.16 2.19
C GLN A 12 -5.17 -4.49 1.98
N ASN A 13 -5.37 -4.91 0.74
CA ASN A 13 -6.02 -6.18 0.42
C ASN A 13 -5.04 -7.36 0.32
N LEU A 14 -3.75 -7.10 0.50
CA LEU A 14 -2.73 -8.15 0.51
C LEU A 14 -2.53 -8.69 1.92
N THR A 15 -2.22 -9.98 2.00
CA THR A 15 -1.81 -10.58 3.27
C THR A 15 -0.36 -10.19 3.58
N PRO A 16 0.07 -10.28 4.85
CA PRO A 16 1.48 -10.10 5.20
C PRO A 16 2.41 -11.02 4.40
N HIS A 17 2.00 -12.26 4.17
CA HIS A 17 2.80 -13.21 3.39
C HIS A 17 2.98 -12.76 1.94
N GLU A 18 1.92 -12.26 1.32
CA GLU A 18 1.98 -11.75 -0.05
C GLU A 18 2.92 -10.56 -0.17
N VAL A 19 2.84 -9.62 0.77
CA VAL A 19 3.74 -8.46 0.80
C VAL A 19 5.19 -8.91 0.95
N LYS A 20 5.45 -9.82 1.87
CA LYS A 20 6.80 -10.37 2.06
C LYS A 20 7.32 -11.02 0.79
N THR A 21 6.47 -11.79 0.11
CA THR A 21 6.84 -12.47 -1.14
C THR A 21 7.21 -11.48 -2.23
N ILE A 22 6.45 -10.40 -2.37
CA ILE A 22 6.72 -9.36 -3.37
C ILE A 22 8.06 -8.68 -3.08
N ILE A 23 8.28 -8.27 -1.85
CA ILE A 23 9.48 -7.53 -1.47
C ILE A 23 10.74 -8.39 -1.58
N THR A 24 10.66 -9.63 -1.16
CA THR A 24 11.84 -10.51 -1.17
C THR A 24 12.28 -10.91 -2.57
N ARG A 25 11.46 -10.65 -3.58
CA ARG A 25 11.81 -10.87 -4.98
C ARG A 25 12.39 -9.63 -5.66
N ALA A 26 12.50 -8.53 -4.93
CA ALA A 26 13.07 -7.31 -5.47
C ALA A 26 14.57 -7.50 -5.72
N GLY A 27 15.00 -7.13 -6.93
CA GLY A 27 16.42 -7.10 -7.25
C GLY A 27 17.06 -5.80 -6.80
N GLU A 28 18.37 -5.75 -6.91
CA GLU A 28 19.14 -4.56 -6.56
C GLU A 28 18.72 -3.38 -7.42
N GLY A 29 18.59 -2.21 -6.82
CA GLY A 29 18.17 -1.00 -7.52
C GLY A 29 16.67 -0.87 -7.76
N THR A 30 15.88 -1.83 -7.27
CA THR A 30 14.43 -1.76 -7.36
C THR A 30 13.88 -0.79 -6.33
N LYS A 31 12.99 0.09 -6.75
CA LYS A 31 12.21 0.94 -5.86
C LYS A 31 10.77 0.48 -5.87
N MET A 32 10.21 0.24 -4.69
CA MET A 32 8.83 -0.18 -4.54
C MET A 32 8.04 0.85 -3.75
N ILE A 33 6.83 1.12 -4.21
CA ILE A 33 5.88 1.99 -3.53
C ILE A 33 4.61 1.19 -3.31
N PHE A 34 4.19 1.08 -2.04
CA PHE A 34 2.94 0.43 -1.68
C PHE A 34 1.93 1.50 -1.32
N THR A 35 0.80 1.49 -1.96
CA THR A 35 -0.28 2.43 -1.69
C THR A 35 -1.52 1.68 -1.24
N GLY A 36 -2.36 2.34 -0.47
CA GLY A 36 -3.61 1.73 -0.04
C GLY A 36 -4.30 2.53 1.06
N ASP A 37 -5.49 2.07 1.40
CA ASP A 37 -6.32 2.67 2.44
C ASP A 37 -6.84 1.54 3.34
N ILE A 38 -6.38 1.52 4.59
CA ILE A 38 -6.76 0.46 5.54
C ILE A 38 -8.23 0.52 5.93
N GLN A 39 -8.95 1.57 5.57
CA GLN A 39 -10.39 1.66 5.76
C GLN A 39 -11.19 1.00 4.63
N GLN A 40 -10.53 0.62 3.54
CA GLN A 40 -11.17 0.04 2.36
C GLN A 40 -10.72 -1.39 2.11
N ILE A 41 -10.72 -2.20 3.16
CA ILE A 41 -10.34 -3.60 3.05
C ILE A 41 -11.54 -4.43 2.57
N ASP A 42 -11.37 -5.06 1.41
CA ASP A 42 -12.42 -5.87 0.78
C ASP A 42 -12.36 -7.35 1.19
N SER A 43 -11.19 -7.81 1.61
CA SER A 43 -11.01 -9.21 2.00
C SER A 43 -11.68 -9.50 3.35
N PRO A 44 -12.53 -10.54 3.46
CA PRO A 44 -13.16 -10.89 4.73
C PRO A 44 -12.19 -11.45 5.77
N TYR A 45 -10.98 -11.79 5.36
CA TYR A 45 -9.97 -12.39 6.25
C TYR A 45 -8.95 -11.38 6.77
N LEU A 46 -9.05 -10.11 6.37
CA LEU A 46 -8.11 -9.07 6.76
C LEU A 46 -8.84 -7.94 7.47
N ASP A 47 -8.15 -7.31 8.40
CA ASP A 47 -8.66 -6.13 9.10
C ASP A 47 -7.60 -5.02 9.11
N THR A 48 -7.88 -3.91 9.80
CA THR A 48 -6.98 -2.76 9.84
C THR A 48 -5.62 -3.05 10.48
N LYS A 49 -5.50 -4.16 11.21
CA LYS A 49 -4.27 -4.56 11.90
C LYS A 49 -3.56 -5.71 11.22
N SER A 50 -4.30 -6.59 10.54
CA SER A 50 -3.75 -7.83 9.98
C SER A 50 -3.46 -7.77 8.48
N ASN A 51 -3.72 -6.64 7.82
CA ASN A 51 -3.46 -6.51 6.40
C ASN A 51 -1.97 -6.29 6.10
N GLY A 52 -1.59 -6.55 4.85
CA GLY A 52 -0.20 -6.47 4.43
C GLY A 52 0.41 -5.08 4.52
N LEU A 53 -0.39 -4.05 4.29
CA LEU A 53 0.11 -2.68 4.34
C LEU A 53 0.48 -2.26 5.78
N THR A 54 -0.39 -2.56 6.75
CA THR A 54 -0.11 -2.31 8.17
C THR A 54 1.09 -3.14 8.63
N TYR A 55 1.15 -4.40 8.24
CA TYR A 55 2.27 -5.28 8.56
C TYR A 55 3.60 -4.71 8.06
N LEU A 56 3.62 -4.25 6.80
CA LEU A 56 4.81 -3.66 6.20
C LEU A 56 5.27 -2.43 6.97
N ALA A 57 4.34 -1.51 7.25
CA ALA A 57 4.65 -0.27 7.96
C ALA A 57 5.22 -0.55 9.36
N ASP A 58 4.62 -1.48 10.09
CA ASP A 58 5.06 -1.81 11.44
C ASP A 58 6.42 -2.50 11.48
N ARG A 59 6.66 -3.41 10.53
CA ARG A 59 7.90 -4.22 10.55
C ARG A 59 9.10 -3.48 9.99
N MET A 60 8.90 -2.58 9.05
CA MET A 60 9.99 -1.85 8.40
C MET A 60 10.27 -0.49 9.02
N LYS A 61 9.48 -0.10 10.00
CA LYS A 61 9.62 1.19 10.67
C LYS A 61 11.02 1.35 11.24
N GLY A 62 11.65 2.47 10.92
CA GLY A 62 12.98 2.78 11.41
C GLY A 62 14.13 2.25 10.54
N GLN A 63 13.85 1.50 9.50
CA GLN A 63 14.88 1.04 8.58
C GLN A 63 15.27 2.14 7.59
N ASP A 64 16.56 2.25 7.28
CA ASP A 64 17.09 3.34 6.43
C ASP A 64 16.46 3.40 5.05
N ILE A 65 16.11 2.25 4.49
CA ILE A 65 15.57 2.15 3.14
C ILE A 65 14.06 2.25 3.08
N PHE A 66 13.41 2.51 4.21
CA PHE A 66 11.96 2.54 4.32
C PHE A 66 11.46 3.92 4.74
N ALA A 67 10.37 4.36 4.12
CA ALA A 67 9.66 5.57 4.53
C ALA A 67 8.16 5.31 4.47
N HIS A 68 7.42 5.90 5.40
CA HIS A 68 5.98 5.77 5.50
C HIS A 68 5.34 7.16 5.60
N VAL A 69 4.35 7.41 4.75
CA VAL A 69 3.59 8.65 4.77
C VAL A 69 2.13 8.32 4.99
N HIS A 70 1.54 8.93 6.01
CA HIS A 70 0.13 8.76 6.30
C HIS A 70 -0.62 10.02 5.86
N LEU A 71 -1.54 9.84 4.93
CA LEU A 71 -2.36 10.94 4.43
C LEU A 71 -3.71 10.92 5.14
N VAL A 72 -4.00 11.99 5.87
CA VAL A 72 -5.22 12.08 6.68
C VAL A 72 -6.37 12.73 5.94
N LYS A 73 -6.10 13.36 4.81
CA LYS A 73 -7.10 14.03 4.00
C LYS A 73 -6.86 13.69 2.54
N GLY A 74 -7.85 13.04 1.92
CA GLY A 74 -7.80 12.77 0.50
C GLY A 74 -8.26 13.98 -0.29
N GLU A 75 -7.62 14.20 -1.44
CA GLU A 75 -8.04 15.21 -2.38
C GLU A 75 -8.43 14.54 -3.69
N ARG A 76 -9.61 14.89 -4.18
CA ARG A 76 -10.12 14.39 -5.44
C ARG A 76 -10.23 15.53 -6.44
N SER A 77 -10.18 15.23 -7.72
CA SER A 77 -10.49 16.20 -8.73
C SER A 77 -11.97 16.62 -8.63
N TYR A 78 -12.27 17.80 -9.12
CA TYR A 78 -13.65 18.28 -9.18
C TYR A 78 -14.57 17.30 -9.93
N LEU A 79 -14.07 16.73 -11.01
CA LEU A 79 -14.83 15.75 -11.79
C LEU A 79 -15.14 14.49 -10.97
N ALA A 80 -14.19 13.99 -10.21
CA ALA A 80 -14.38 12.80 -9.39
C ALA A 80 -15.42 13.03 -8.29
N ASP A 81 -15.39 14.21 -7.66
CA ASP A 81 -16.36 14.58 -6.64
C ASP A 81 -17.76 14.70 -7.23
N LEU A 82 -17.86 15.36 -8.38
CA LEU A 82 -19.12 15.51 -9.08
C LEU A 82 -19.72 14.16 -9.47
N ALA A 83 -18.90 13.27 -10.02
CA ALA A 83 -19.34 11.94 -10.39
C ALA A 83 -19.83 11.14 -9.18
N SER A 84 -19.13 11.23 -8.05
CA SER A 84 -19.52 10.58 -6.81
C SER A 84 -20.90 11.02 -6.33
N ASN A 85 -21.25 12.28 -6.54
CA ASN A 85 -22.52 12.84 -6.09
C ASN A 85 -23.66 12.61 -7.06
N LEU A 86 -23.38 12.47 -8.36
CA LEU A 86 -24.40 12.38 -9.39
C LEU A 86 -24.65 10.95 -9.90
N LEU A 87 -23.67 10.08 -9.78
CA LEU A 87 -23.73 8.70 -10.22
C LEU A 87 -23.82 7.74 -9.04
#